data_fc7b720b62d9f831cef22e5afa246a3c
#
_entry.id   fc7b720b62d9f831cef22e5afa246a3c
#
_cell.length_a   1.000
_cell.length_b   1.000
_cell.length_c   1.000
_cell.angle_alpha   90.00
_cell.angle_beta   90.00
_cell.angle_gamma   90.00
#
_symmetry.space_group_name_H-M   'P 1'
#
loop_
_entity.id
_entity.type
_entity.pdbx_description
1 polymer ?
#
loop_
_entity_poly.entity_id
_entity_poly.type
_entity_poly.pdbx_seq_one_letter_code
_entity_poly.pdbx_strand_id
1 'polypeptide(L)'
;MAAPARRVSARLSAIAPSATLAVDARAKELKAAGRPVIGFGAGEPDFPTPDYVVEAAVAAARDPKNHRYSPAAGLPELREAIAAKTLRDSGVSLEAAQVLVTNGGKQAVYNAFAALLDPQDEVLVPAPYWTTYPEAIRLAGGVPVEVFAGPEQGYKVTVDQLDGAVTDRTKVLLFVSPSNPTGAVYSPEETAAIGQWARERGLWVVTDEIYEHLTYDGMPFTSIVRAVPELAEQSVILNGVAKTYAMTGWRVGWMAGPLDVVKAATNLQSHATSNVANVSQRAALAAVAGPLDAVAEMKTAFDRRRRAMVEAMNAVPGFHCPTPQGAFYAYVDVREALGKTYRGGVTPTTSAELAAFILDEAEVAVVPGEAFGPSGYLRLSYALGDADLAEGVERIRALLSA
;
A
#
# COMPACT_ATOMS: atom_id res chain seq x y z
N MET A 1 -19.50 -43.08 0.48
CA MET A 1 -18.58 -42.46 1.45
C MET A 1 -18.81 -40.95 1.42
N ALA A 2 -19.18 -40.32 2.55
CA ALA A 2 -19.27 -38.87 2.58
C ALA A 2 -17.87 -38.25 2.36
N ALA A 3 -17.79 -37.18 1.54
CA ALA A 3 -16.53 -36.47 1.36
C ALA A 3 -15.99 -36.00 2.73
N PRO A 4 -14.70 -36.11 2.99
CA PRO A 4 -14.12 -35.67 4.26
C PRO A 4 -14.48 -34.20 4.50
N ALA A 5 -14.96 -33.88 5.71
CA ALA A 5 -15.29 -32.52 6.10
C ALA A 5 -14.07 -31.59 5.88
N ARG A 6 -14.26 -30.45 5.27
CA ARG A 6 -13.20 -29.45 5.07
C ARG A 6 -12.60 -29.06 6.44
N ARG A 7 -11.28 -29.20 6.57
CA ARG A 7 -10.57 -28.84 7.81
C ARG A 7 -10.43 -27.33 8.00
N VAL A 8 -10.40 -26.57 6.88
CA VAL A 8 -10.28 -25.12 6.86
C VAL A 8 -11.60 -24.53 6.33
N SER A 9 -12.05 -23.42 6.89
CA SER A 9 -13.27 -22.75 6.43
C SER A 9 -13.17 -22.35 4.95
N ALA A 10 -14.31 -22.35 4.25
CA ALA A 10 -14.36 -21.98 2.83
C ALA A 10 -13.80 -20.55 2.62
N ARG A 11 -14.12 -19.63 3.52
CA ARG A 11 -13.65 -18.24 3.48
C ARG A 11 -12.11 -18.15 3.50
N LEU A 12 -11.44 -18.87 4.40
CA LEU A 12 -9.98 -18.84 4.49
C LEU A 12 -9.29 -19.63 3.37
N SER A 13 -9.95 -20.66 2.86
CA SER A 13 -9.44 -21.41 1.70
C SER A 13 -9.46 -20.61 0.39
N ALA A 14 -10.25 -19.53 0.33
CA ALA A 14 -10.34 -18.64 -0.83
C ALA A 14 -9.30 -17.51 -0.83
N ILE A 15 -8.51 -17.37 0.25
CA ILE A 15 -7.50 -16.31 0.38
C ILE A 15 -6.17 -16.80 -0.17
N ALA A 16 -5.62 -16.04 -1.11
CA ALA A 16 -4.30 -16.33 -1.69
C ALA A 16 -3.16 -15.92 -0.74
N PRO A 17 -2.03 -16.65 -0.71
CA PRO A 17 -0.82 -16.18 -0.06
C PRO A 17 -0.35 -14.84 -0.63
N SER A 18 0.22 -13.98 0.22
CA SER A 18 0.78 -12.70 -0.24
C SER A 18 2.01 -12.93 -1.12
N ALA A 19 1.89 -12.65 -2.42
CA ALA A 19 2.98 -12.82 -3.38
C ALA A 19 4.20 -11.94 -3.04
N THR A 20 3.99 -10.73 -2.53
CA THR A 20 5.08 -9.84 -2.11
C THR A 20 5.87 -10.40 -0.93
N LEU A 21 5.18 -10.99 0.06
CA LEU A 21 5.83 -11.66 1.20
C LEU A 21 6.55 -12.94 0.78
N ALA A 22 6.02 -13.68 -0.19
CA ALA A 22 6.66 -14.88 -0.71
C ALA A 22 7.99 -14.56 -1.42
N VAL A 23 8.02 -13.51 -2.25
CA VAL A 23 9.26 -13.05 -2.90
C VAL A 23 10.29 -12.59 -1.86
N ASP A 24 9.89 -11.82 -0.85
CA ASP A 24 10.79 -11.35 0.20
C ASP A 24 11.33 -12.53 1.06
N ALA A 25 10.48 -13.48 1.42
CA ALA A 25 10.89 -14.67 2.15
C ALA A 25 11.90 -15.50 1.34
N ARG A 26 11.66 -15.70 0.03
CA ARG A 26 12.57 -16.42 -0.84
C ARG A 26 13.92 -15.72 -0.98
N ALA A 27 13.93 -14.39 -1.14
CA ALA A 27 15.17 -13.61 -1.16
C ALA A 27 15.97 -13.76 0.15
N LYS A 28 15.29 -13.75 1.31
CA LYS A 28 15.92 -13.96 2.63
C LYS A 28 16.48 -15.38 2.80
N GLU A 29 15.76 -16.40 2.35
CA GLU A 29 16.26 -17.79 2.34
C GLU A 29 17.55 -17.93 1.53
N LEU A 30 17.56 -17.37 0.32
CA LEU A 30 18.74 -17.42 -0.55
C LEU A 30 19.93 -16.66 0.05
N LYS A 31 19.68 -15.49 0.66
CA LYS A 31 20.71 -14.75 1.41
C LYS A 31 21.27 -15.58 2.58
N ALA A 32 20.41 -16.23 3.35
CA ALA A 32 20.82 -17.11 4.45
C ALA A 32 21.63 -18.33 3.97
N ALA A 33 21.39 -18.77 2.72
CA ALA A 33 22.17 -19.82 2.05
C ALA A 33 23.49 -19.30 1.45
N GLY A 34 23.85 -18.03 1.68
CA GLY A 34 25.11 -17.41 1.21
C GLY A 34 25.08 -16.84 -0.20
N ARG A 35 23.90 -16.78 -0.86
CA ARG A 35 23.78 -16.14 -2.17
C ARG A 35 23.68 -14.63 -2.03
N PRO A 36 24.36 -13.81 -2.88
CA PRO A 36 24.36 -12.34 -2.79
C PRO A 36 23.11 -11.72 -3.44
N VAL A 37 21.90 -12.14 -2.99
CA VAL A 37 20.65 -11.68 -3.56
C VAL A 37 20.36 -10.22 -3.21
N ILE A 38 20.05 -9.39 -4.20
CA ILE A 38 19.55 -8.03 -4.01
C ILE A 38 18.02 -8.05 -4.12
N GLY A 39 17.33 -7.48 -3.12
CA GLY A 39 15.86 -7.52 -3.03
C GLY A 39 15.21 -6.18 -3.37
N PHE A 40 14.50 -6.11 -4.49
CA PHE A 40 13.61 -4.99 -4.84
C PHE A 40 12.15 -5.25 -4.43
N GLY A 41 11.87 -6.35 -3.73
CA GLY A 41 10.52 -6.72 -3.32
C GLY A 41 10.00 -5.99 -2.09
N ALA A 42 10.89 -5.42 -1.26
CA ALA A 42 10.51 -4.83 0.01
C ALA A 42 9.54 -3.64 -0.14
N GLY A 43 8.51 -3.65 0.65
CA GLY A 43 7.52 -2.57 0.70
C GLY A 43 7.71 -1.68 1.93
N GLU A 44 8.96 -1.37 2.30
CA GLU A 44 9.28 -0.59 3.49
C GLU A 44 10.46 0.35 3.24
N PRO A 45 10.47 1.54 3.90
CA PRO A 45 11.63 2.42 3.88
C PRO A 45 12.87 1.72 4.44
N ASP A 46 14.05 1.96 3.85
CA ASP A 46 15.35 1.48 4.33
C ASP A 46 16.01 2.44 5.34
N PHE A 47 15.25 3.38 5.84
CA PHE A 47 15.65 4.34 6.86
C PHE A 47 15.25 3.84 8.26
N PRO A 48 16.04 4.15 9.29
CA PRO A 48 15.61 3.91 10.67
C PRO A 48 14.45 4.83 11.04
N THR A 49 13.66 4.39 12.01
CA THR A 49 12.68 5.26 12.67
C THR A 49 13.43 6.44 13.31
N PRO A 50 12.95 7.70 13.20
CA PRO A 50 13.61 8.86 13.78
C PRO A 50 13.88 8.72 15.29
N ASP A 51 15.04 9.16 15.76
CA ASP A 51 15.49 8.97 17.13
C ASP A 51 14.50 9.50 18.18
N TYR A 52 13.88 10.66 17.95
CA TYR A 52 12.90 11.23 18.87
C TYR A 52 11.66 10.34 19.06
N VAL A 53 11.31 9.54 18.04
CA VAL A 53 10.23 8.56 18.11
C VAL A 53 10.66 7.34 18.93
N VAL A 54 11.89 6.88 18.71
CA VAL A 54 12.47 5.76 19.46
C VAL A 54 12.57 6.12 20.95
N GLU A 55 13.05 7.32 21.28
CA GLU A 55 13.16 7.78 22.67
C GLU A 55 11.78 7.90 23.35
N ALA A 56 10.75 8.33 22.63
CA ALA A 56 9.38 8.33 23.14
C ALA A 56 8.90 6.91 23.48
N ALA A 57 9.24 5.92 22.67
CA ALA A 57 8.93 4.53 22.95
C ALA A 57 9.68 3.98 24.16
N VAL A 58 10.97 4.32 24.30
CA VAL A 58 11.79 3.93 25.46
C VAL A 58 11.20 4.52 26.76
N ALA A 59 10.83 5.79 26.74
CA ALA A 59 10.17 6.43 27.86
C ALA A 59 8.83 5.77 28.20
N ALA A 60 8.02 5.48 27.18
CA ALA A 60 6.75 4.81 27.34
C ALA A 60 6.89 3.38 27.89
N ALA A 61 7.91 2.64 27.48
CA ALA A 61 8.19 1.29 27.98
C ALA A 61 8.59 1.27 29.48
N ARG A 62 9.14 2.37 30.00
CA ARG A 62 9.47 2.53 31.42
C ARG A 62 8.31 2.99 32.29
N ASP A 63 7.24 3.53 31.69
CA ASP A 63 6.06 3.99 32.43
C ASP A 63 5.06 2.82 32.59
N PRO A 64 4.81 2.36 33.86
CA PRO A 64 3.89 1.26 34.13
C PRO A 64 2.44 1.48 33.66
N LYS A 65 2.03 2.71 33.39
CA LYS A 65 0.69 3.00 32.82
C LYS A 65 0.52 2.36 31.45
N ASN A 66 1.59 2.25 30.67
CA ASN A 66 1.57 1.65 29.34
C ASN A 66 1.62 0.11 29.35
N HIS A 67 1.76 -0.52 30.53
CA HIS A 67 1.75 -1.99 30.67
C HIS A 67 0.34 -2.57 30.82
N ARG A 68 -0.71 -1.74 30.74
CA ARG A 68 -2.12 -2.12 30.91
C ARG A 68 -2.90 -1.87 29.62
N TYR A 69 -4.09 -2.45 29.56
CA TYR A 69 -5.01 -2.17 28.46
C TYR A 69 -5.33 -0.68 28.36
N SER A 70 -5.41 -0.19 27.14
CA SER A 70 -5.98 1.12 26.80
C SER A 70 -7.30 0.96 26.04
N PRO A 71 -8.02 2.05 25.74
CA PRO A 71 -9.23 1.95 24.93
C PRO A 71 -9.00 1.27 23.60
N ALA A 72 -9.92 0.39 23.17
CA ALA A 72 -9.81 -0.36 21.92
C ALA A 72 -9.65 0.57 20.70
N ALA A 73 -10.25 1.76 20.73
CA ALA A 73 -10.11 2.74 19.66
C ALA A 73 -8.74 3.45 19.62
N GLY A 74 -7.89 3.23 20.61
CA GLY A 74 -6.58 3.89 20.76
C GLY A 74 -6.55 4.94 21.86
N LEU A 75 -5.34 5.37 22.20
CA LEU A 75 -5.12 6.43 23.21
C LEU A 75 -5.80 7.73 22.76
N PRO A 76 -6.52 8.42 23.66
CA PRO A 76 -7.19 9.68 23.31
C PRO A 76 -6.24 10.71 22.70
N GLU A 77 -5.06 10.88 23.30
CA GLU A 77 -4.05 11.83 22.84
C GLU A 77 -3.53 11.52 21.44
N LEU A 78 -3.41 10.22 21.08
CA LEU A 78 -3.01 9.83 19.73
C LEU A 78 -4.13 10.12 18.73
N ARG A 79 -5.39 9.85 19.09
CA ARG A 79 -6.55 10.15 18.21
C ARG A 79 -6.69 11.65 17.95
N GLU A 80 -6.50 12.48 18.96
CA GLU A 80 -6.44 13.95 18.85
C GLU A 80 -5.29 14.39 17.93
N ALA A 81 -4.10 13.83 18.13
CA ALA A 81 -2.94 14.14 17.29
C ALA A 81 -3.13 13.71 15.83
N ILE A 82 -3.79 12.56 15.57
CA ILE A 82 -4.12 12.10 14.22
C ILE A 82 -5.12 13.06 13.58
N ALA A 83 -6.15 13.52 14.28
CA ALA A 83 -7.11 14.50 13.76
C ALA A 83 -6.42 15.83 13.40
N ALA A 84 -5.55 16.33 14.29
CA ALA A 84 -4.75 17.54 14.05
C ALA A 84 -3.80 17.38 12.84
N LYS A 85 -3.13 16.22 12.73
CA LYS A 85 -2.28 15.87 11.57
C LYS A 85 -3.09 15.86 10.27
N THR A 86 -4.25 15.23 10.27
CA THR A 86 -5.09 15.12 9.07
C THR A 86 -5.53 16.50 8.59
N LEU A 87 -5.90 17.39 9.51
CA LEU A 87 -6.19 18.79 9.17
C LEU A 87 -4.96 19.51 8.60
N ARG A 88 -3.79 19.35 9.23
CA ARG A 88 -2.53 20.00 8.80
C ARG A 88 -2.09 19.54 7.41
N ASP A 89 -2.10 18.22 7.16
CA ASP A 89 -1.46 17.61 5.98
C ASP A 89 -2.43 17.47 4.80
N SER A 90 -3.70 17.18 5.05
CA SER A 90 -4.71 16.90 4.02
C SER A 90 -5.82 17.98 3.96
N GLY A 91 -5.89 18.88 4.93
CA GLY A 91 -6.96 19.89 5.00
C GLY A 91 -8.34 19.32 5.34
N VAL A 92 -8.41 18.08 5.84
CA VAL A 92 -9.65 17.40 6.24
C VAL A 92 -9.83 17.54 7.75
N SER A 93 -10.96 18.12 8.18
CA SER A 93 -11.31 18.28 9.59
C SER A 93 -11.97 17.01 10.12
N LEU A 94 -11.45 16.47 11.20
CA LEU A 94 -11.96 15.30 11.91
C LEU A 94 -12.02 15.56 13.42
N GLU A 95 -12.99 14.95 14.08
CA GLU A 95 -12.97 14.83 15.55
C GLU A 95 -12.17 13.57 15.97
N ALA A 96 -11.56 13.60 17.15
CA ALA A 96 -10.87 12.44 17.69
C ALA A 96 -11.78 11.19 17.81
N ALA A 97 -13.08 11.40 18.00
CA ALA A 97 -14.07 10.33 18.04
C ALA A 97 -14.22 9.58 16.69
N GLN A 98 -13.88 10.24 15.59
CA GLN A 98 -13.93 9.70 14.23
C GLN A 98 -12.68 8.91 13.85
N VAL A 99 -11.73 8.69 14.76
CA VAL A 99 -10.46 7.99 14.50
C VAL A 99 -10.43 6.67 15.27
N LEU A 100 -10.11 5.58 14.60
CA LEU A 100 -9.80 4.27 15.17
C LEU A 100 -8.34 3.91 14.88
N VAL A 101 -7.52 3.79 15.90
CA VAL A 101 -6.12 3.34 15.80
C VAL A 101 -6.09 1.82 15.65
N THR A 102 -5.31 1.32 14.69
CA THR A 102 -5.25 -0.09 14.30
C THR A 102 -3.82 -0.65 14.32
N ASN A 103 -3.67 -1.98 14.31
CA ASN A 103 -2.36 -2.65 14.22
C ASN A 103 -1.78 -2.56 12.79
N GLY A 104 -1.45 -1.33 12.39
CA GLY A 104 -0.98 -0.95 11.05
C GLY A 104 -2.12 -0.77 10.05
N GLY A 105 -1.81 -0.17 8.89
CA GLY A 105 -2.77 0.11 7.82
C GLY A 105 -3.51 -1.14 7.31
N LYS A 106 -2.87 -2.33 7.37
CA LYS A 106 -3.52 -3.57 6.92
C LYS A 106 -4.76 -3.91 7.75
N GLN A 107 -4.73 -3.70 9.06
CA GLN A 107 -5.93 -3.87 9.89
C GLN A 107 -6.96 -2.77 9.63
N ALA A 108 -6.52 -1.52 9.37
CA ALA A 108 -7.42 -0.45 8.98
C ALA A 108 -8.21 -0.80 7.72
N VAL A 109 -7.54 -1.31 6.68
CA VAL A 109 -8.16 -1.81 5.44
C VAL A 109 -9.22 -2.88 5.72
N TYR A 110 -8.85 -3.90 6.51
CA TYR A 110 -9.79 -4.97 6.85
C TYR A 110 -10.98 -4.46 7.65
N ASN A 111 -10.75 -3.64 8.67
CA ASN A 111 -11.80 -3.09 9.52
C ASN A 111 -12.77 -2.20 8.71
N ALA A 112 -12.26 -1.40 7.77
CA ALA A 112 -13.10 -0.56 6.91
C ALA A 112 -14.05 -1.40 6.05
N PHE A 113 -13.52 -2.41 5.33
CA PHE A 113 -14.37 -3.29 4.53
C PHE A 113 -15.32 -4.14 5.38
N ALA A 114 -14.86 -4.67 6.51
CA ALA A 114 -15.73 -5.44 7.41
C ALA A 114 -16.85 -4.62 8.06
N ALA A 115 -16.66 -3.29 8.21
CA ALA A 115 -17.71 -2.40 8.71
C ALA A 115 -18.70 -1.96 7.62
N LEU A 116 -18.29 -1.97 6.35
CA LEU A 116 -19.09 -1.45 5.24
C LEU A 116 -19.81 -2.53 4.42
N LEU A 117 -19.22 -3.73 4.29
CA LEU A 117 -19.67 -4.72 3.30
C LEU A 117 -20.59 -5.78 3.94
N ASP A 118 -21.69 -6.02 3.26
CA ASP A 118 -22.51 -7.22 3.40
C ASP A 118 -22.09 -8.28 2.37
N PRO A 119 -22.48 -9.55 2.53
CA PRO A 119 -22.17 -10.59 1.56
C PRO A 119 -22.63 -10.23 0.15
N GLN A 120 -21.71 -10.35 -0.83
CA GLN A 120 -21.88 -10.05 -2.25
C GLN A 120 -21.90 -8.57 -2.62
N ASP A 121 -21.72 -7.64 -1.68
CA ASP A 121 -21.46 -6.23 -2.03
C ASP A 121 -20.19 -6.13 -2.87
N GLU A 122 -20.23 -5.35 -3.92
CA GLU A 122 -19.10 -5.15 -4.83
C GLU A 122 -18.28 -3.90 -4.46
N VAL A 123 -16.96 -4.06 -4.56
CA VAL A 123 -16.00 -2.97 -4.41
C VAL A 123 -15.27 -2.77 -5.71
N LEU A 124 -15.36 -1.57 -6.30
CA LEU A 124 -14.52 -1.21 -7.44
C LEU A 124 -13.07 -1.03 -6.97
N VAL A 125 -12.17 -1.78 -7.57
CA VAL A 125 -10.74 -1.82 -7.23
C VAL A 125 -9.94 -1.38 -8.45
N PRO A 126 -9.50 -0.12 -8.54
CA PRO A 126 -8.56 0.32 -9.56
C PRO A 126 -7.31 -0.57 -9.57
N ALA A 127 -7.00 -1.13 -10.72
CA ALA A 127 -5.84 -1.99 -10.93
C ALA A 127 -4.83 -1.28 -11.87
N PRO A 128 -3.51 -1.43 -11.63
CA PRO A 128 -2.85 -2.29 -10.63
C PRO A 128 -3.05 -1.82 -9.20
N TYR A 129 -3.17 -2.76 -8.24
CA TYR A 129 -3.52 -2.52 -6.84
C TYR A 129 -2.56 -3.22 -5.87
N TRP A 130 -2.53 -2.80 -4.60
CA TRP A 130 -1.83 -3.56 -3.57
C TRP A 130 -2.52 -4.88 -3.26
N THR A 131 -1.75 -5.95 -3.23
CA THR A 131 -2.20 -7.36 -3.09
C THR A 131 -3.17 -7.63 -1.93
N THR A 132 -3.20 -6.75 -0.92
CA THR A 132 -4.06 -6.93 0.26
C THR A 132 -5.52 -6.54 0.01
N TYR A 133 -5.79 -5.61 -0.92
CA TYR A 133 -7.15 -5.10 -1.07
C TYR A 133 -8.17 -6.16 -1.49
N PRO A 134 -7.96 -6.94 -2.57
CA PRO A 134 -8.93 -7.96 -2.95
C PRO A 134 -9.11 -9.02 -1.86
N GLU A 135 -8.05 -9.37 -1.15
CA GLU A 135 -8.12 -10.36 -0.07
C GLU A 135 -8.88 -9.84 1.16
N ALA A 136 -8.70 -8.57 1.53
CA ALA A 136 -9.44 -7.94 2.62
C ALA A 136 -10.95 -7.81 2.29
N ILE A 137 -11.28 -7.48 1.03
CA ILE A 137 -12.66 -7.43 0.53
C ILE A 137 -13.31 -8.83 0.63
N ARG A 138 -12.63 -9.88 0.13
CA ARG A 138 -13.11 -11.27 0.22
C ARG A 138 -13.27 -11.74 1.68
N LEU A 139 -12.33 -11.39 2.54
CA LEU A 139 -12.41 -11.70 3.98
C LEU A 139 -13.62 -11.03 4.65
N ALA A 140 -13.99 -9.82 4.20
CA ALA A 140 -15.19 -9.10 4.65
C ALA A 140 -16.48 -9.63 4.03
N GLY A 141 -16.43 -10.56 3.07
CA GLY A 141 -17.59 -11.14 2.38
C GLY A 141 -17.97 -10.44 1.08
N GLY A 142 -17.28 -9.37 0.71
CA GLY A 142 -17.50 -8.62 -0.52
C GLY A 142 -16.83 -9.26 -1.75
N VAL A 143 -17.09 -8.67 -2.90
CA VAL A 143 -16.57 -9.08 -4.22
C VAL A 143 -15.71 -7.94 -4.78
N PRO A 144 -14.40 -8.14 -4.99
CA PRO A 144 -13.58 -7.15 -5.67
C PRO A 144 -13.87 -7.15 -7.17
N VAL A 145 -14.16 -5.99 -7.74
CA VAL A 145 -14.37 -5.75 -9.18
C VAL A 145 -13.19 -4.92 -9.68
N GLU A 146 -12.32 -5.55 -10.44
CA GLU A 146 -11.10 -4.90 -10.94
C GLU A 146 -11.42 -3.97 -12.11
N VAL A 147 -10.89 -2.74 -12.05
CA VAL A 147 -10.94 -1.75 -13.13
C VAL A 147 -9.52 -1.42 -13.54
N PHE A 148 -9.06 -1.98 -14.66
CA PHE A 148 -7.67 -1.85 -15.10
C PHE A 148 -7.41 -0.55 -15.87
N ALA A 149 -6.30 0.12 -15.54
CA ALA A 149 -5.71 1.21 -16.30
C ALA A 149 -4.25 0.91 -16.62
N GLY A 150 -3.90 0.97 -17.90
CA GLY A 150 -2.55 0.67 -18.39
C GLY A 150 -1.57 1.84 -18.31
N PRO A 151 -0.32 1.63 -18.74
CA PRO A 151 0.72 2.67 -18.74
C PRO A 151 0.37 3.86 -19.65
N GLU A 152 -0.38 3.65 -20.73
CA GLU A 152 -0.87 4.70 -21.63
C GLU A 152 -1.82 5.69 -20.94
N GLN A 153 -2.45 5.26 -19.83
CA GLN A 153 -3.31 6.08 -18.97
C GLN A 153 -2.58 6.53 -17.69
N GLY A 154 -1.27 6.29 -17.60
CA GLY A 154 -0.48 6.53 -16.39
C GLY A 154 -0.93 5.69 -15.19
N TYR A 155 -1.54 4.52 -15.43
CA TYR A 155 -2.10 3.62 -14.41
C TYR A 155 -3.21 4.26 -13.56
N LYS A 156 -3.93 5.24 -14.10
CA LYS A 156 -5.03 5.95 -13.44
C LYS A 156 -6.34 5.63 -14.15
N VAL A 157 -7.31 5.13 -13.42
CA VAL A 157 -8.65 4.88 -13.98
C VAL A 157 -9.39 6.19 -14.22
N THR A 158 -10.19 6.22 -15.27
CA THR A 158 -11.08 7.34 -15.58
C THR A 158 -12.47 7.12 -14.99
N VAL A 159 -13.26 8.20 -14.92
CA VAL A 159 -14.67 8.13 -14.53
C VAL A 159 -15.44 7.19 -15.45
N ASP A 160 -15.20 7.23 -16.77
CA ASP A 160 -15.89 6.39 -17.75
C ASP A 160 -15.61 4.89 -17.51
N GLN A 161 -14.37 4.53 -17.15
CA GLN A 161 -14.01 3.15 -16.82
C GLN A 161 -14.70 2.67 -15.53
N LEU A 162 -14.75 3.54 -14.53
CA LEU A 162 -15.43 3.26 -13.26
C LEU A 162 -16.94 3.09 -13.52
N ASP A 163 -17.54 3.99 -14.28
CA ASP A 163 -18.96 3.98 -14.61
C ASP A 163 -19.36 2.71 -15.38
N GLY A 164 -18.52 2.29 -16.30
CA GLY A 164 -18.71 1.05 -17.05
C GLY A 164 -18.62 -0.24 -16.22
N ALA A 165 -18.04 -0.16 -15.01
CA ALA A 165 -17.88 -1.30 -14.10
C ALA A 165 -18.94 -1.36 -12.97
N VAL A 166 -19.79 -0.32 -12.84
CA VAL A 166 -20.84 -0.25 -11.81
C VAL A 166 -21.95 -1.26 -12.10
N THR A 167 -22.41 -1.94 -11.06
CA THR A 167 -23.61 -2.78 -11.05
C THR A 167 -24.54 -2.39 -9.91
N ASP A 168 -25.71 -2.99 -9.81
CA ASP A 168 -26.66 -2.79 -8.71
C ASP A 168 -26.11 -3.26 -7.34
N ARG A 169 -24.99 -4.00 -7.32
CA ARG A 169 -24.32 -4.47 -6.11
C ARG A 169 -23.11 -3.61 -5.74
N THR A 170 -22.73 -2.68 -6.59
CA THR A 170 -21.58 -1.81 -6.31
C THR A 170 -21.88 -0.89 -5.14
N LYS A 171 -21.11 -1.01 -4.07
CA LYS A 171 -21.29 -0.25 -2.83
C LYS A 171 -20.11 0.65 -2.50
N VAL A 172 -18.89 0.24 -2.85
CA VAL A 172 -17.67 0.94 -2.45
C VAL A 172 -16.75 1.16 -3.64
N LEU A 173 -16.17 2.35 -3.72
CA LEU A 173 -14.97 2.64 -4.50
C LEU A 173 -13.74 2.61 -3.57
N LEU A 174 -12.73 1.80 -3.90
CA LEU A 174 -11.40 1.94 -3.32
C LEU A 174 -10.62 2.97 -4.12
N PHE A 175 -10.16 4.04 -3.47
CA PHE A 175 -9.35 5.08 -4.08
C PHE A 175 -7.96 5.13 -3.41
N VAL A 176 -6.88 5.05 -4.20
CA VAL A 176 -5.51 4.98 -3.67
C VAL A 176 -4.61 5.96 -4.41
N SER A 177 -4.16 6.99 -3.70
CA SER A 177 -3.25 8.01 -4.23
C SER A 177 -2.38 8.59 -3.12
N PRO A 178 -1.04 8.54 -3.27
CA PRO A 178 -0.23 7.83 -4.26
C PRO A 178 -0.37 6.31 -4.21
N SER A 179 -0.23 5.64 -5.37
CA SER A 179 -0.53 4.22 -5.53
C SER A 179 0.67 3.31 -5.27
N ASN A 180 0.42 2.15 -4.68
CA ASN A 180 1.24 0.96 -4.73
C ASN A 180 0.50 -0.08 -5.59
N PRO A 181 1.06 -0.55 -6.74
CA PRO A 181 2.49 -0.64 -7.06
C PRO A 181 3.05 0.45 -7.98
N THR A 182 2.22 1.31 -8.55
CA THR A 182 2.59 2.10 -9.74
C THR A 182 3.31 3.41 -9.44
N GLY A 183 3.17 3.94 -8.21
CA GLY A 183 3.61 5.29 -7.89
C GLY A 183 2.80 6.40 -8.59
N ALA A 184 1.67 6.06 -9.21
CA ALA A 184 0.78 7.03 -9.82
C ALA A 184 0.14 7.93 -8.75
N VAL A 185 -0.03 9.21 -9.09
CA VAL A 185 -0.70 10.21 -8.26
C VAL A 185 -1.80 10.86 -9.09
N TYR A 186 -3.03 10.84 -8.60
CA TYR A 186 -4.11 11.56 -9.24
C TYR A 186 -3.96 13.07 -9.02
N SER A 187 -4.19 13.86 -10.08
CA SER A 187 -4.21 15.31 -9.95
C SER A 187 -5.39 15.77 -9.09
N PRO A 188 -5.39 17.04 -8.59
CA PRO A 188 -6.54 17.59 -7.89
C PRO A 188 -7.84 17.50 -8.70
N GLU A 189 -7.76 17.73 -10.01
CA GLU A 189 -8.89 17.71 -10.95
C GLU A 189 -9.40 16.27 -11.15
N GLU A 190 -8.49 15.31 -11.36
CA GLU A 190 -8.83 13.89 -11.49
C GLU A 190 -9.46 13.36 -10.18
N THR A 191 -8.89 13.73 -9.04
CA THR A 191 -9.40 13.38 -7.71
C THR A 191 -10.81 13.94 -7.49
N ALA A 192 -11.02 15.21 -7.84
CA ALA A 192 -12.33 15.87 -7.73
C ALA A 192 -13.37 15.21 -8.66
N ALA A 193 -13.00 14.90 -9.91
CA ALA A 193 -13.90 14.28 -10.86
C ALA A 193 -14.38 12.90 -10.39
N ILE A 194 -13.44 12.05 -9.89
CA ILE A 194 -13.77 10.74 -9.35
C ILE A 194 -14.61 10.86 -8.08
N GLY A 195 -14.26 11.80 -7.19
CA GLY A 195 -15.02 12.04 -5.97
C GLY A 195 -16.44 12.50 -6.24
N GLN A 196 -16.61 13.44 -7.16
CA GLN A 196 -17.93 13.93 -7.56
C GLN A 196 -18.80 12.81 -8.17
N TRP A 197 -18.21 12.00 -9.06
CA TRP A 197 -18.87 10.85 -9.63
C TRP A 197 -19.30 9.83 -8.55
N ALA A 198 -18.41 9.49 -7.60
CA ALA A 198 -18.74 8.57 -6.52
C ALA A 198 -19.89 9.09 -5.64
N ARG A 199 -19.88 10.40 -5.34
CA ARG A 199 -20.95 11.08 -4.61
C ARG A 199 -22.30 10.99 -5.35
N GLU A 200 -22.31 11.28 -6.67
CA GLU A 200 -23.52 11.24 -7.50
C GLU A 200 -24.10 9.81 -7.62
N ARG A 201 -23.24 8.80 -7.57
CA ARG A 201 -23.63 7.39 -7.55
C ARG A 201 -24.04 6.89 -6.16
N GLY A 202 -23.85 7.68 -5.09
CA GLY A 202 -24.12 7.28 -3.71
C GLY A 202 -23.18 6.19 -3.19
N LEU A 203 -21.97 6.08 -3.77
CA LEU A 203 -20.96 5.08 -3.37
C LEU A 203 -20.19 5.52 -2.12
N TRP A 204 -19.88 4.57 -1.27
CA TRP A 204 -18.85 4.76 -0.27
C TRP A 204 -17.48 4.86 -0.91
N VAL A 205 -16.59 5.67 -0.32
CA VAL A 205 -15.19 5.76 -0.74
C VAL A 205 -14.29 5.30 0.40
N VAL A 206 -13.51 4.26 0.17
CA VAL A 206 -12.38 3.89 1.04
C VAL A 206 -11.13 4.43 0.38
N THR A 207 -10.51 5.47 1.00
CA THR A 207 -9.31 6.10 0.45
C THR A 207 -8.07 5.71 1.26
N ASP A 208 -7.03 5.17 0.61
CA ASP A 208 -5.75 4.86 1.25
C ASP A 208 -4.73 5.95 0.91
N GLU A 209 -4.36 6.72 1.93
CA GLU A 209 -3.51 7.90 1.85
C GLU A 209 -2.14 7.69 2.50
N ILE A 210 -1.72 6.43 2.67
CA ILE A 210 -0.49 6.06 3.41
C ILE A 210 0.80 6.68 2.84
N TYR A 211 0.79 7.09 1.55
CA TYR A 211 1.93 7.71 0.88
C TYR A 211 1.78 9.24 0.69
N GLU A 212 0.88 9.90 1.40
CA GLU A 212 0.56 11.34 1.23
C GLU A 212 1.77 12.29 1.23
N HIS A 213 2.83 11.98 1.99
CA HIS A 213 4.06 12.78 2.03
C HIS A 213 5.09 12.40 0.95
N LEU A 214 4.89 11.29 0.26
CA LEU A 214 5.83 10.77 -0.73
C LEU A 214 5.32 11.05 -2.15
N THR A 215 5.30 12.31 -2.53
CA THR A 215 5.04 12.81 -3.89
C THR A 215 6.25 13.55 -4.41
N TYR A 216 6.49 13.56 -5.71
CA TYR A 216 7.69 14.10 -6.36
C TYR A 216 7.33 15.10 -7.46
N ASP A 217 8.33 15.82 -7.98
CA ASP A 217 8.21 16.77 -9.10
C ASP A 217 7.14 17.86 -8.88
N GLY A 218 6.92 18.26 -7.61
CA GLY A 218 5.92 19.26 -7.27
C GLY A 218 4.46 18.79 -7.36
N MET A 219 4.24 17.46 -7.62
CA MET A 219 2.88 16.92 -7.63
C MET A 219 2.24 17.05 -6.25
N PRO A 220 1.11 17.75 -6.13
CA PRO A 220 0.43 17.88 -4.85
C PRO A 220 -0.26 16.57 -4.47
N PHE A 221 -0.22 16.21 -3.19
CA PHE A 221 -1.16 15.24 -2.65
C PHE A 221 -2.53 15.92 -2.44
N THR A 222 -3.60 15.25 -2.84
CA THR A 222 -4.97 15.72 -2.64
C THR A 222 -5.84 14.61 -2.09
N SER A 223 -6.32 14.76 -0.85
CA SER A 223 -7.33 13.85 -0.30
C SER A 223 -8.65 14.01 -1.06
N ILE A 224 -9.28 12.89 -1.41
CA ILE A 224 -10.58 12.92 -2.13
C ILE A 224 -11.68 13.56 -1.28
N VAL A 225 -11.61 13.43 0.05
CA VAL A 225 -12.54 14.10 0.98
C VAL A 225 -12.30 15.61 1.01
N ARG A 226 -11.06 16.07 0.82
CA ARG A 226 -10.76 17.49 0.69
C ARG A 226 -11.23 18.06 -0.65
N ALA A 227 -11.06 17.29 -1.73
CA ALA A 227 -11.49 17.68 -3.07
C ALA A 227 -13.02 17.76 -3.19
N VAL A 228 -13.74 16.86 -2.53
CA VAL A 228 -15.22 16.78 -2.49
C VAL A 228 -15.67 16.63 -1.05
N PRO A 229 -15.84 17.74 -0.29
CA PRO A 229 -16.18 17.69 1.14
C PRO A 229 -17.51 17.01 1.46
N GLU A 230 -18.42 16.97 0.51
CA GLU A 230 -19.72 16.29 0.63
C GLU A 230 -19.59 14.78 0.77
N LEU A 231 -18.43 14.21 0.43
CA LEU A 231 -18.12 12.79 0.64
C LEU A 231 -17.74 12.46 2.10
N ALA A 232 -17.58 13.42 2.99
CA ALA A 232 -17.10 13.16 4.36
C ALA A 232 -17.96 12.13 5.10
N GLU A 233 -19.28 12.13 4.89
CA GLU A 233 -20.21 11.18 5.52
C GLU A 233 -20.32 9.84 4.76
N GLN A 234 -19.61 9.67 3.66
CA GLN A 234 -19.57 8.45 2.83
C GLN A 234 -18.13 8.00 2.56
N SER A 235 -17.16 8.44 3.37
CA SER A 235 -15.76 8.11 3.17
C SER A 235 -15.09 7.56 4.42
N VAL A 236 -14.17 6.63 4.20
CA VAL A 236 -13.24 6.14 5.22
C VAL A 236 -11.81 6.41 4.74
N ILE A 237 -11.08 7.23 5.48
CA ILE A 237 -9.67 7.54 5.24
C ILE A 237 -8.81 6.51 5.97
N LEU A 238 -7.91 5.87 5.25
CA LEU A 238 -6.90 4.93 5.76
C LEU A 238 -5.53 5.59 5.71
N ASN A 239 -4.77 5.50 6.80
CA ASN A 239 -3.42 6.02 6.85
C ASN A 239 -2.62 5.34 8.00
N GLY A 240 -1.39 5.77 8.25
CA GLY A 240 -0.54 5.23 9.31
C GLY A 240 0.86 5.82 9.33
N VAL A 241 1.63 5.39 10.32
CA VAL A 241 3.01 5.87 10.51
C VAL A 241 4.05 5.07 9.69
N ALA A 242 3.64 3.96 9.09
CA ALA A 242 4.55 2.97 8.53
C ALA A 242 5.48 3.50 7.43
N LYS A 243 4.96 4.38 6.55
CA LYS A 243 5.69 4.86 5.36
C LYS A 243 6.31 6.22 5.59
N THR A 244 5.53 7.19 6.00
CA THR A 244 5.96 8.56 6.27
C THR A 244 7.09 8.63 7.31
N TYR A 245 7.03 7.81 8.35
CA TYR A 245 7.97 7.89 9.49
C TYR A 245 8.91 6.67 9.59
N ALA A 246 9.01 5.85 8.55
CA ALA A 246 9.83 4.62 8.56
C ALA A 246 9.52 3.72 9.77
N MET A 247 8.25 3.45 10.02
CA MET A 247 7.75 2.76 11.22
C MET A 247 6.99 1.47 10.89
N THR A 248 7.41 0.73 9.88
CA THR A 248 6.69 -0.49 9.45
C THR A 248 6.58 -1.53 10.56
N GLY A 249 7.65 -1.73 11.34
CA GLY A 249 7.72 -2.68 12.45
C GLY A 249 6.92 -2.29 13.69
N TRP A 250 6.56 -1.02 13.86
CA TRP A 250 5.80 -0.52 15.02
C TRP A 250 4.32 -0.88 14.99
N ARG A 251 3.79 -1.22 13.81
CA ARG A 251 2.41 -1.68 13.62
C ARG A 251 1.36 -0.69 14.10
N VAL A 252 1.43 0.57 13.68
CA VAL A 252 0.41 1.60 13.95
C VAL A 252 -0.10 2.20 12.65
N GLY A 253 -1.42 2.13 12.47
CA GLY A 253 -2.20 2.79 11.44
C GLY A 253 -3.53 3.25 12.02
N TRP A 254 -4.39 3.77 11.19
CA TRP A 254 -5.74 4.18 11.58
C TRP A 254 -6.70 4.18 10.41
N MET A 255 -7.97 4.10 10.74
CA MET A 255 -9.06 4.50 9.87
C MET A 255 -9.79 5.69 10.50
N ALA A 256 -10.28 6.59 9.67
CA ALA A 256 -11.08 7.74 10.10
C ALA A 256 -12.29 7.92 9.17
N GLY A 257 -13.44 8.27 9.72
CA GLY A 257 -14.67 8.42 8.96
C GLY A 257 -15.89 8.67 9.84
N PRO A 258 -17.11 8.43 9.35
CA PRO A 258 -18.35 8.62 10.08
C PRO A 258 -18.39 7.85 11.41
N LEU A 259 -18.97 8.46 12.43
CA LEU A 259 -18.96 7.95 13.82
C LEU A 259 -19.57 6.56 13.97
N ASP A 260 -20.62 6.25 13.23
CA ASP A 260 -21.28 4.95 13.26
C ASP A 260 -20.41 3.85 12.69
N VAL A 261 -19.71 4.11 11.56
CA VAL A 261 -18.75 3.19 10.95
C VAL A 261 -17.55 2.97 11.86
N VAL A 262 -16.99 4.04 12.44
CA VAL A 262 -15.86 3.95 13.38
C VAL A 262 -16.26 3.19 14.65
N LYS A 263 -17.48 3.37 15.17
CA LYS A 263 -17.99 2.60 16.31
C LYS A 263 -18.15 1.11 15.98
N ALA A 264 -18.71 0.79 14.79
CA ALA A 264 -18.84 -0.60 14.34
C ALA A 264 -17.48 -1.28 14.20
N ALA A 265 -16.51 -0.60 13.55
CA ALA A 265 -15.14 -1.09 13.43
C ALA A 265 -14.41 -1.22 14.78
N THR A 266 -14.66 -0.31 15.73
CA THR A 266 -14.13 -0.40 17.10
C THR A 266 -14.69 -1.63 17.84
N ASN A 267 -15.97 -1.93 17.70
CA ASN A 267 -16.57 -3.13 18.26
C ASN A 267 -15.94 -4.40 17.67
N LEU A 268 -15.77 -4.45 16.34
CA LEU A 268 -15.04 -5.55 15.69
C LEU A 268 -13.63 -5.69 16.26
N GLN A 269 -12.86 -4.60 16.34
CA GLN A 269 -11.49 -4.62 16.83
C GLN A 269 -11.41 -5.06 18.29
N SER A 270 -12.35 -4.65 19.14
CA SER A 270 -12.37 -5.01 20.55
C SER A 270 -12.46 -6.52 20.77
N HIS A 271 -13.10 -7.26 19.86
CA HIS A 271 -13.23 -8.72 19.89
C HIS A 271 -12.17 -9.46 19.06
N ALA A 272 -11.47 -8.77 18.14
CA ALA A 272 -10.46 -9.37 17.28
C ALA A 272 -9.05 -9.25 17.89
N THR A 273 -8.59 -8.03 18.18
CA THR A 273 -7.21 -7.75 18.61
C THR A 273 -7.12 -6.87 19.85
N SER A 274 -8.21 -6.27 20.30
CA SER A 274 -8.23 -5.22 21.32
C SER A 274 -7.42 -3.98 20.90
N ASN A 275 -6.85 -3.22 21.84
CA ASN A 275 -6.06 -2.02 21.56
C ASN A 275 -4.70 -2.36 20.92
N VAL A 276 -4.16 -1.41 20.19
CA VAL A 276 -2.74 -1.43 19.74
C VAL A 276 -1.81 -1.33 20.94
N ALA A 277 -0.62 -1.92 20.87
CA ALA A 277 0.39 -1.84 21.93
C ALA A 277 0.66 -0.39 22.32
N ASN A 278 0.55 -0.06 23.64
CA ASN A 278 0.66 1.32 24.10
C ASN A 278 2.01 1.95 23.79
N VAL A 279 3.10 1.20 23.87
CA VAL A 279 4.45 1.68 23.52
C VAL A 279 4.50 2.14 22.06
N SER A 280 3.90 1.34 21.16
CA SER A 280 3.81 1.71 19.74
C SER A 280 2.90 2.93 19.51
N GLN A 281 1.80 3.04 20.26
CA GLN A 281 0.93 4.22 20.18
C GLN A 281 1.61 5.49 20.68
N ARG A 282 2.44 5.43 21.74
CA ARG A 282 3.24 6.56 22.24
C ARG A 282 4.32 6.98 21.24
N ALA A 283 4.97 6.02 20.59
CA ALA A 283 5.89 6.28 19.48
C ALA A 283 5.17 6.97 18.29
N ALA A 284 4.00 6.44 17.91
CA ALA A 284 3.18 7.04 16.85
C ALA A 284 2.73 8.46 17.19
N LEU A 285 2.35 8.73 18.45
CA LEU A 285 2.01 10.07 18.93
C LEU A 285 3.19 11.04 18.72
N ALA A 286 4.40 10.64 19.12
CA ALA A 286 5.59 11.45 18.89
C ALA A 286 5.84 11.70 17.40
N ALA A 287 5.64 10.68 16.55
CA ALA A 287 5.82 10.80 15.11
C ALA A 287 4.83 11.79 14.46
N VAL A 288 3.52 11.64 14.73
CA VAL A 288 2.48 12.45 14.06
C VAL A 288 2.43 13.89 14.58
N ALA A 289 2.82 14.12 15.83
CA ALA A 289 2.92 15.45 16.44
C ALA A 289 4.29 16.10 16.23
N GLY A 290 5.30 15.35 15.78
CA GLY A 290 6.69 15.78 15.63
C GLY A 290 6.97 16.51 14.32
N PRO A 291 8.25 16.89 14.13
CA PRO A 291 8.72 17.56 12.92
C PRO A 291 8.76 16.59 11.72
N LEU A 292 8.77 17.15 10.50
CA LEU A 292 8.84 16.41 9.25
C LEU A 292 10.22 16.44 8.56
N ASP A 293 11.27 16.90 9.28
CA ASP A 293 12.62 17.03 8.69
C ASP A 293 13.16 15.68 8.21
N ALA A 294 13.07 14.64 9.03
CA ALA A 294 13.49 13.28 8.65
C ALA A 294 12.67 12.73 7.46
N VAL A 295 11.39 13.11 7.35
CA VAL A 295 10.55 12.75 6.20
C VAL A 295 11.03 13.45 4.94
N ALA A 296 11.41 14.73 5.03
CA ALA A 296 11.95 15.49 3.90
C ALA A 296 13.30 14.94 3.42
N GLU A 297 14.20 14.56 4.35
CA GLU A 297 15.47 13.92 4.03
C GLU A 297 15.25 12.56 3.31
N MET A 298 14.40 11.71 3.85
CA MET A 298 14.05 10.43 3.26
C MET A 298 13.42 10.61 1.86
N LYS A 299 12.50 11.55 1.70
CA LYS A 299 11.88 11.88 0.41
C LYS A 299 12.91 12.33 -0.63
N THR A 300 13.90 13.13 -0.22
CA THR A 300 15.00 13.58 -1.10
C THR A 300 15.84 12.40 -1.61
N ALA A 301 16.16 11.44 -0.72
CA ALA A 301 16.87 10.23 -1.11
C ALA A 301 16.04 9.36 -2.07
N PHE A 302 14.75 9.19 -1.78
CA PHE A 302 13.84 8.44 -2.66
C PHE A 302 13.69 9.10 -4.04
N ASP A 303 13.62 10.42 -4.13
CA ASP A 303 13.53 11.11 -5.43
C ASP A 303 14.79 10.90 -6.27
N ARG A 304 15.99 10.96 -5.69
CA ARG A 304 17.23 10.64 -6.36
C ARG A 304 17.24 9.19 -6.87
N ARG A 305 16.91 8.24 -6.03
CA ARG A 305 16.87 6.80 -6.35
C ARG A 305 15.80 6.48 -7.39
N ARG A 306 14.65 7.14 -7.31
CA ARG A 306 13.55 7.05 -8.29
C ARG A 306 14.06 7.37 -9.69
N ARG A 307 14.74 8.50 -9.86
CA ARG A 307 15.30 8.95 -11.15
C ARG A 307 16.32 7.96 -11.70
N ALA A 308 17.25 7.52 -10.85
CA ALA A 308 18.24 6.52 -11.23
C ALA A 308 17.59 5.17 -11.64
N MET A 309 16.60 4.70 -10.89
CA MET A 309 15.85 3.48 -11.20
C MET A 309 15.14 3.58 -12.54
N VAL A 310 14.42 4.68 -12.80
CA VAL A 310 13.69 4.89 -14.06
C VAL A 310 14.63 4.93 -15.26
N GLU A 311 15.72 5.68 -15.18
CA GLU A 311 16.74 5.75 -16.23
C GLU A 311 17.31 4.36 -16.52
N ALA A 312 17.70 3.65 -15.48
CA ALA A 312 18.33 2.34 -15.62
C ALA A 312 17.38 1.25 -16.13
N MET A 313 16.11 1.25 -15.69
CA MET A 313 15.10 0.30 -16.18
C MET A 313 14.76 0.56 -17.66
N ASN A 314 14.68 1.81 -18.10
CA ASN A 314 14.44 2.15 -19.49
C ASN A 314 15.66 1.84 -20.42
N ALA A 315 16.83 1.57 -19.85
CA ALA A 315 17.99 1.09 -20.60
C ALA A 315 18.00 -0.45 -20.79
N VAL A 316 17.08 -1.18 -20.16
CA VAL A 316 16.93 -2.64 -20.34
C VAL A 316 16.09 -2.90 -21.58
N PRO A 317 16.53 -3.76 -22.52
CA PRO A 317 15.79 -4.04 -23.76
C PRO A 317 14.40 -4.65 -23.51
N GLY A 318 13.35 -3.96 -23.95
CA GLY A 318 11.97 -4.39 -23.80
C GLY A 318 11.33 -4.04 -22.46
N PHE A 319 11.97 -3.18 -21.65
CA PHE A 319 11.42 -2.61 -20.44
C PHE A 319 10.99 -1.16 -20.68
N HIS A 320 9.82 -0.80 -20.16
CA HIS A 320 9.31 0.57 -20.16
C HIS A 320 8.87 0.95 -18.75
N CYS A 321 9.57 1.89 -18.16
CA CYS A 321 9.33 2.37 -16.81
C CYS A 321 8.83 3.82 -16.83
N PRO A 322 7.51 4.07 -16.72
CA PRO A 322 7.02 5.43 -16.53
C PRO A 322 7.59 6.01 -15.24
N THR A 323 7.83 7.32 -15.21
CA THR A 323 8.33 7.99 -14.01
C THR A 323 7.26 8.03 -12.93
N PRO A 324 7.43 7.33 -11.78
CA PRO A 324 6.46 7.38 -10.69
C PRO A 324 6.41 8.79 -10.10
N GLN A 325 5.22 9.27 -9.77
CA GLN A 325 5.02 10.58 -9.15
C GLN A 325 4.89 10.52 -7.63
N GLY A 326 4.79 9.31 -7.06
CA GLY A 326 4.67 9.10 -5.62
C GLY A 326 5.12 7.72 -5.16
N ALA A 327 4.95 7.46 -3.86
CA ALA A 327 5.40 6.26 -3.15
C ALA A 327 6.91 6.01 -3.30
N PHE A 328 7.36 4.76 -3.36
CA PHE A 328 8.76 4.39 -3.59
C PHE A 328 8.88 3.11 -4.45
N TYR A 329 8.03 3.01 -5.49
CA TYR A 329 7.99 1.89 -6.41
C TYR A 329 8.11 2.34 -7.85
N ALA A 330 8.85 1.58 -8.65
CA ALA A 330 8.81 1.57 -10.09
C ALA A 330 7.96 0.39 -10.55
N TYR A 331 6.99 0.61 -11.43
CA TYR A 331 6.15 -0.41 -12.03
C TYR A 331 6.45 -0.47 -13.52
N VAL A 332 7.24 -1.46 -13.88
CA VAL A 332 7.87 -1.57 -15.19
C VAL A 332 7.04 -2.46 -16.09
N ASP A 333 6.66 -1.95 -17.25
CA ASP A 333 6.09 -2.74 -18.34
C ASP A 333 7.19 -3.58 -18.98
N VAL A 334 7.01 -4.90 -18.97
CA VAL A 334 8.00 -5.86 -19.51
C VAL A 334 7.40 -6.73 -20.62
N ARG A 335 6.22 -6.36 -21.15
CA ARG A 335 5.51 -7.15 -22.18
C ARG A 335 6.37 -7.42 -23.42
N GLU A 336 7.19 -6.47 -23.82
CA GLU A 336 8.12 -6.64 -24.95
C GLU A 336 9.32 -7.56 -24.64
N ALA A 337 9.59 -7.85 -23.36
CA ALA A 337 10.62 -8.79 -22.97
C ALA A 337 10.10 -10.23 -22.89
N LEU A 338 8.79 -10.42 -22.79
CA LEU A 338 8.16 -11.75 -22.76
C LEU A 338 8.17 -12.41 -24.13
N GLY A 339 8.30 -13.74 -24.15
CA GLY A 339 8.39 -14.53 -25.38
C GLY A 339 9.76 -14.49 -26.09
N LYS A 340 10.70 -13.70 -25.56
CA LYS A 340 12.10 -13.71 -26.05
C LYS A 340 12.86 -14.86 -25.40
N THR A 341 13.82 -15.44 -26.14
CA THR A 341 14.69 -16.47 -25.62
C THR A 341 15.96 -15.84 -25.10
N TYR A 342 16.27 -16.11 -23.85
CA TYR A 342 17.44 -15.60 -23.13
C TYR A 342 18.50 -16.69 -22.92
N ARG A 343 19.55 -16.34 -22.21
CA ARG A 343 20.63 -17.24 -21.81
C ARG A 343 20.10 -18.59 -21.27
N GLY A 344 20.73 -19.68 -21.66
CA GLY A 344 20.29 -21.04 -21.28
C GLY A 344 19.05 -21.55 -22.02
N GLY A 345 18.54 -20.82 -23.03
CA GLY A 345 17.36 -21.20 -23.80
C GLY A 345 16.03 -20.96 -23.08
N VAL A 346 16.04 -20.15 -22.02
CA VAL A 346 14.85 -19.82 -21.24
C VAL A 346 14.00 -18.78 -21.98
N THR A 347 12.69 -19.04 -22.12
CA THR A 347 11.73 -18.17 -22.80
C THR A 347 10.56 -17.85 -21.87
N PRO A 348 10.67 -16.83 -20.97
CA PRO A 348 9.58 -16.46 -20.09
C PRO A 348 8.38 -15.94 -20.89
N THR A 349 7.18 -16.43 -20.59
CA THR A 349 5.92 -16.02 -21.24
C THR A 349 5.04 -15.17 -20.31
N THR A 350 5.34 -15.16 -19.01
CA THR A 350 4.66 -14.39 -17.97
C THR A 350 5.66 -13.57 -17.16
N SER A 351 5.19 -12.51 -16.50
CA SER A 351 6.07 -11.75 -15.60
C SER A 351 6.51 -12.57 -14.38
N ALA A 352 5.72 -13.55 -13.96
CA ALA A 352 6.12 -14.47 -12.89
C ALA A 352 7.31 -15.35 -13.32
N GLU A 353 7.30 -15.89 -14.54
CA GLU A 353 8.44 -16.66 -15.09
C GLU A 353 9.67 -15.77 -15.29
N LEU A 354 9.49 -14.54 -15.77
CA LEU A 354 10.59 -13.58 -15.91
C LEU A 354 11.20 -13.20 -14.56
N ALA A 355 10.38 -12.96 -13.53
CA ALA A 355 10.85 -12.66 -12.19
C ALA A 355 11.62 -13.83 -11.57
N ALA A 356 11.18 -15.08 -11.79
CA ALA A 356 11.90 -16.27 -11.37
C ALA A 356 13.25 -16.39 -12.09
N PHE A 357 13.27 -16.19 -13.40
CA PHE A 357 14.50 -16.21 -14.20
C PHE A 357 15.51 -15.14 -13.73
N ILE A 358 15.05 -13.92 -13.47
CA ILE A 358 15.90 -12.84 -12.92
C ILE A 358 16.47 -13.23 -11.54
N LEU A 359 15.66 -13.85 -10.68
CA LEU A 359 16.11 -14.28 -9.36
C LEU A 359 17.18 -15.38 -9.44
N ASP A 360 16.95 -16.35 -10.31
CA ASP A 360 17.83 -17.53 -10.40
C ASP A 360 19.18 -17.20 -11.04
N GLU A 361 19.20 -16.39 -12.11
CA GLU A 361 20.38 -16.10 -12.94
C GLU A 361 21.11 -14.79 -12.57
N ALA A 362 20.36 -13.76 -12.13
CA ALA A 362 20.93 -12.47 -11.74
C ALA A 362 21.00 -12.26 -10.22
N GLU A 363 20.38 -13.14 -9.42
CA GLU A 363 20.30 -13.01 -7.97
C GLU A 363 19.61 -11.70 -7.55
N VAL A 364 18.57 -11.31 -8.29
CA VAL A 364 17.76 -10.12 -8.01
C VAL A 364 16.30 -10.51 -7.84
N ALA A 365 15.73 -10.18 -6.69
CA ALA A 365 14.32 -10.46 -6.38
C ALA A 365 13.44 -9.27 -6.74
N VAL A 366 12.52 -9.46 -7.68
CA VAL A 366 11.50 -8.50 -8.11
C VAL A 366 10.10 -9.08 -7.93
N VAL A 367 9.06 -8.25 -7.83
CA VAL A 367 7.68 -8.75 -7.65
C VAL A 367 6.96 -8.74 -9.00
N PRO A 368 6.44 -9.90 -9.45
CA PRO A 368 5.73 -9.97 -10.72
C PRO A 368 4.37 -9.27 -10.68
N GLY A 369 3.93 -8.80 -11.85
CA GLY A 369 2.70 -8.03 -12.03
C GLY A 369 1.44 -8.77 -11.61
N GLU A 370 1.41 -10.09 -11.77
CA GLU A 370 0.30 -10.96 -11.36
C GLU A 370 -0.06 -10.82 -9.87
N ALA A 371 0.88 -10.33 -9.05
CA ALA A 371 0.61 -9.98 -7.65
C ALA A 371 -0.28 -8.74 -7.49
N PHE A 372 -0.41 -7.91 -8.51
CA PHE A 372 -1.09 -6.61 -8.49
C PHE A 372 -2.22 -6.51 -9.53
N GLY A 373 -2.59 -7.64 -10.14
CA GLY A 373 -3.57 -7.78 -11.20
C GLY A 373 -2.97 -8.40 -12.46
N PRO A 374 -2.68 -7.64 -13.53
CA PRO A 374 -2.30 -8.20 -14.81
C PRO A 374 -0.84 -8.68 -14.87
N SER A 375 -0.59 -9.71 -15.69
CA SER A 375 0.76 -10.10 -16.13
C SER A 375 1.36 -9.05 -17.06
N GLY A 376 2.68 -9.12 -17.25
CA GLY A 376 3.41 -8.25 -18.16
C GLY A 376 4.08 -7.06 -17.47
N TYR A 377 4.13 -7.07 -16.16
CA TYR A 377 4.73 -6.00 -15.34
C TYR A 377 5.64 -6.54 -14.24
N LEU A 378 6.56 -5.72 -13.78
CA LEU A 378 7.38 -5.98 -12.58
C LEU A 378 7.34 -4.77 -11.67
N ARG A 379 7.16 -5.01 -10.35
CA ARG A 379 7.32 -3.97 -9.34
C ARG A 379 8.72 -4.06 -8.73
N LEU A 380 9.44 -2.94 -8.72
CA LEU A 380 10.71 -2.76 -8.03
C LEU A 380 10.57 -1.63 -7.01
N SER A 381 10.97 -1.87 -5.77
CA SER A 381 11.09 -0.82 -4.75
C SER A 381 12.43 -0.13 -4.89
N TYR A 382 12.46 1.21 -4.84
CA TYR A 382 13.70 1.98 -4.72
C TYR A 382 14.00 2.42 -3.27
N ALA A 383 13.29 1.82 -2.31
CA ALA A 383 13.59 1.96 -0.89
C ALA A 383 14.66 0.94 -0.46
N LEU A 384 15.88 1.13 -0.97
CA LEU A 384 17.08 0.35 -0.63
C LEU A 384 18.33 1.21 -0.87
N GLY A 385 19.49 0.76 -0.37
CA GLY A 385 20.76 1.49 -0.50
C GLY A 385 21.15 1.78 -1.95
N ASP A 386 21.77 2.93 -2.21
CA ASP A 386 22.14 3.37 -3.56
C ASP A 386 23.06 2.35 -4.28
N ALA A 387 23.98 1.70 -3.54
CA ALA A 387 24.88 0.68 -4.08
C ALA A 387 24.14 -0.58 -4.53
N ASP A 388 23.23 -1.09 -3.70
CA ASP A 388 22.40 -2.26 -4.00
C ASP A 388 21.45 -1.96 -5.18
N LEU A 389 20.91 -0.74 -5.24
CA LEU A 389 20.07 -0.31 -6.34
C LEU A 389 20.84 -0.35 -7.68
N ALA A 390 22.03 0.28 -7.73
CA ALA A 390 22.85 0.33 -8.94
C ALA A 390 23.31 -1.07 -9.38
N GLU A 391 23.79 -1.88 -8.44
CA GLU A 391 24.23 -3.25 -8.69
C GLU A 391 23.10 -4.14 -9.19
N GLY A 392 21.93 -4.10 -8.50
CA GLY A 392 20.79 -4.95 -8.85
C GLY A 392 20.24 -4.64 -10.24
N VAL A 393 20.14 -3.37 -10.60
CA VAL A 393 19.69 -2.96 -11.94
C VAL A 393 20.70 -3.40 -13.01
N GLU A 394 22.00 -3.22 -12.75
CA GLU A 394 23.04 -3.65 -13.70
C GLU A 394 23.03 -5.16 -13.94
N ARG A 395 22.78 -5.97 -12.90
CA ARG A 395 22.63 -7.42 -13.05
C ARG A 395 21.43 -7.80 -13.92
N ILE A 396 20.28 -7.13 -13.75
CA ILE A 396 19.11 -7.33 -14.61
C ILE A 396 19.47 -6.97 -16.06
N ARG A 397 20.09 -5.79 -16.28
CA ARG A 397 20.47 -5.33 -17.61
C ARG A 397 21.43 -6.28 -18.30
N ALA A 398 22.48 -6.73 -17.61
CA ALA A 398 23.46 -7.66 -18.16
C ALA A 398 22.82 -9.01 -18.53
N LEU A 399 21.89 -9.53 -17.70
CA LEU A 399 21.18 -10.79 -17.98
C LEU A 399 20.29 -10.69 -19.22
N LEU A 400 19.55 -9.59 -19.38
CA LEU A 400 18.54 -9.46 -20.44
C LEU A 400 19.07 -8.84 -21.74
N SER A 401 20.34 -8.35 -21.75
CA SER A 401 21.03 -7.86 -22.95
C SER A 401 21.90 -8.93 -23.62
N ALA A 402 22.09 -10.09 -22.98
CA ALA A 402 22.87 -11.21 -23.48
C ALA A 402 21.97 -12.19 -24.31
#